data_ecb7b031162c43f5caae1ec0df23a96f
#
_entry.id   ecb7b031162c43f5caae1ec0df23a96f
#
_cell.length_a   1.000
_cell.length_b   1.000
_cell.length_c   1.000
_cell.angle_alpha   90.00
_cell.angle_beta   90.00
_cell.angle_gamma   90.00
#
_symmetry.space_group_name_H-M   'P 1'
#
loop_
_entity.id
_entity.type
_entity.pdbx_description
1 polymer ?
#
loop_
_entity_poly.entity_id
_entity_poly.type
_entity_poly.pdbx_seq_one_letter_code
_entity_poly.pdbx_strand_id
1 'polypeptide(L)'
;MKQKIYLITGLMASGKSTVSDLLAKSIEKCVHLRGDVFRKMIISGRENMSATPSAEAVRQLYLRYKLTADAARSYFDNGFSVVIQDNYYGDELNRMINYLHKYPVEVVVLCPDVETIKERERYREKTGYSGFTVETLYDTFMQTTPA
;
A
#
# COMPACT_ATOMS: atom_id res chain seq x y z
N MET A 1 15.25 18.74 6.00
CA MET A 1 14.64 17.44 6.33
C MET A 1 15.41 16.33 5.66
N LYS A 2 15.71 15.28 6.39
CA LYS A 2 16.42 14.14 5.80
C LYS A 2 15.56 13.44 4.77
N GLN A 3 16.20 13.01 3.71
CA GLN A 3 15.56 12.21 2.67
C GLN A 3 15.15 10.85 3.24
N LYS A 4 13.90 10.44 3.00
CA LYS A 4 13.36 9.18 3.52
C LYS A 4 12.39 8.54 2.54
N ILE A 5 12.12 7.26 2.76
CA ILE A 5 11.03 6.55 2.12
C ILE A 5 10.00 6.26 3.21
N TYR A 6 8.78 6.74 3.00
CA TYR A 6 7.65 6.50 3.90
C TYR A 6 6.78 5.43 3.28
N LEU A 7 6.54 4.35 4.01
CA LEU A 7 5.70 3.25 3.55
C LEU A 7 4.38 3.31 4.31
N ILE A 8 3.34 3.79 3.65
CA ILE A 8 2.03 3.99 4.27
C ILE A 8 1.10 2.88 3.86
N THR A 9 0.62 2.14 4.84
CA THR A 9 -0.30 1.03 4.64
C THR A 9 -1.45 1.13 5.64
N GLY A 10 -2.44 0.29 5.46
CA GLY A 10 -3.62 0.25 6.32
C GLY A 10 -4.78 -0.34 5.55
N LEU A 11 -5.88 -0.54 6.24
CA LEU A 11 -7.10 -1.04 5.60
C LEU A 11 -7.69 0.01 4.67
N MET A 12 -8.46 -0.43 3.67
CA MET A 12 -9.23 0.46 2.82
C MET A 12 -10.15 1.33 3.68
N ALA A 13 -10.41 2.55 3.27
CA ALA A 13 -11.17 3.52 4.05
C ALA A 13 -10.47 3.98 5.34
N SER A 14 -9.17 3.71 5.50
CA SER A 14 -8.40 4.17 6.66
C SER A 14 -7.83 5.59 6.49
N GLY A 15 -7.98 6.19 5.30
CA GLY A 15 -7.46 7.52 5.04
C GLY A 15 -6.06 7.56 4.46
N LYS A 16 -5.57 6.43 3.93
CA LYS A 16 -4.22 6.33 3.36
C LYS A 16 -3.93 7.39 2.30
N SER A 17 -4.87 7.58 1.38
CA SER A 17 -4.67 8.53 0.28
C SER A 17 -4.53 9.97 0.80
N THR A 18 -5.38 10.36 1.74
CA THR A 18 -5.35 11.69 2.32
C THR A 18 -4.05 11.94 3.08
N VAL A 19 -3.67 10.99 3.94
CA VAL A 19 -2.45 11.11 4.74
C VAL A 19 -1.21 11.13 3.83
N SER A 20 -1.17 10.23 2.85
CA SER A 20 -0.03 10.14 1.94
C SER A 20 0.13 11.41 1.11
N ASP A 21 -0.97 11.95 0.61
CA ASP A 21 -0.95 13.16 -0.20
C ASP A 21 -0.48 14.37 0.62
N LEU A 22 -1.02 14.52 1.83
CA LEU A 22 -0.62 15.61 2.72
C LEU A 22 0.85 15.50 3.12
N LEU A 23 1.31 14.29 3.43
CA LEU A 23 2.70 14.08 3.77
C LEU A 23 3.63 14.43 2.60
N ALA A 24 3.30 13.95 1.41
CA ALA A 24 4.11 14.22 0.23
C ALA A 24 4.20 15.71 -0.08
N LYS A 25 3.09 16.44 0.10
CA LYS A 25 3.04 17.88 -0.13
C LYS A 25 3.85 18.67 0.91
N SER A 26 4.05 18.11 2.09
CA SER A 26 4.79 18.77 3.17
C SER A 26 6.30 18.63 3.06
N ILE A 27 6.77 17.79 2.16
CA ILE A 27 8.20 17.48 2.01
C ILE A 27 8.71 18.09 0.71
N GLU A 28 9.81 18.82 0.82
CA GLU A 28 10.48 19.34 -0.37
C GLU A 28 11.05 18.18 -1.18
N LYS A 29 10.83 18.16 -2.49
CA LYS A 29 11.26 17.10 -3.40
C LYS A 29 10.78 15.72 -2.93
N CYS A 30 9.49 15.49 -3.08
CA CYS A 30 8.87 14.23 -2.68
C CYS A 30 8.02 13.67 -3.81
N VAL A 31 8.04 12.36 -3.96
CA VAL A 31 7.22 11.62 -4.92
C VAL A 31 6.18 10.83 -4.15
N HIS A 32 4.96 10.81 -4.63
CA HIS A 32 3.88 9.99 -4.08
C HIS A 32 3.64 8.82 -5.02
N LEU A 33 4.07 7.63 -4.63
CA LEU A 33 3.88 6.39 -5.40
C LEU A 33 2.66 5.64 -4.88
N ARG A 34 1.66 5.50 -5.71
CA ARG A 34 0.50 4.66 -5.45
C ARG A 34 0.74 3.32 -6.15
N GLY A 35 0.94 2.26 -5.40
CA GLY A 35 1.25 0.95 -5.97
C GLY A 35 0.19 0.45 -6.94
N ASP A 36 -1.07 0.79 -6.71
CA ASP A 36 -2.18 0.38 -7.57
C ASP A 36 -2.06 0.90 -9.01
N VAL A 37 -1.29 1.94 -9.24
CA VAL A 37 -1.06 2.46 -10.59
C VAL A 37 -0.40 1.39 -11.48
N PHE A 38 0.52 0.60 -10.93
CA PHE A 38 1.19 -0.44 -11.70
C PHE A 38 0.21 -1.53 -12.14
N ARG A 39 -0.75 -1.89 -11.29
CA ARG A 39 -1.79 -2.84 -11.67
C ARG A 39 -2.63 -2.30 -12.83
N LYS A 40 -2.99 -1.02 -12.77
CA LYS A 40 -3.84 -0.40 -13.78
C LYS A 40 -3.14 -0.22 -15.12
N MET A 41 -1.82 -0.30 -15.15
CA MET A 41 -1.06 -0.26 -16.39
C MET A 41 -1.22 -1.52 -17.23
N ILE A 42 -1.64 -2.62 -16.63
CA ILE A 42 -1.90 -3.86 -17.37
C ILE A 42 -3.23 -3.68 -18.09
N ILE A 43 -3.16 -3.51 -19.39
CA ILE A 43 -4.35 -3.27 -20.23
C ILE A 43 -5.05 -4.58 -20.59
N SER A 44 -4.27 -5.59 -20.93
CA SER A 44 -4.80 -6.89 -21.29
C SER A 44 -4.20 -7.94 -20.36
N GLY A 45 -5.03 -8.84 -19.85
CA GLY A 45 -4.57 -9.90 -18.97
C GLY A 45 -4.50 -9.52 -17.50
N ARG A 46 -4.98 -8.35 -17.14
CA ARG A 46 -5.01 -7.92 -15.74
C ARG A 46 -5.98 -8.80 -14.95
N GLU A 47 -5.53 -9.27 -13.79
CA GLU A 47 -6.37 -10.03 -12.87
C GLU A 47 -6.43 -9.36 -11.51
N ASN A 48 -7.60 -9.41 -10.89
CA ASN A 48 -7.85 -8.78 -9.60
C ASN A 48 -7.71 -9.80 -8.48
N MET A 49 -7.22 -9.33 -7.34
CA MET A 49 -7.19 -10.15 -6.12
C MET A 49 -8.62 -10.34 -5.58
N SER A 50 -8.84 -11.49 -4.97
CA SER A 50 -10.10 -11.83 -4.30
C SER A 50 -9.78 -12.74 -3.13
N ALA A 51 -10.82 -13.24 -2.45
CA ALA A 51 -10.64 -14.21 -1.36
C ALA A 51 -10.02 -15.53 -1.85
N THR A 52 -10.23 -15.86 -3.14
CA THR A 52 -9.68 -17.07 -3.77
C THR A 52 -8.95 -16.68 -5.06
N PRO A 53 -7.81 -16.00 -4.93
CA PRO A 53 -7.13 -15.46 -6.12
C PRO A 53 -6.51 -16.57 -6.97
N SER A 54 -6.46 -16.33 -8.29
CA SER A 54 -5.74 -17.21 -9.19
C SER A 54 -4.23 -17.07 -8.94
N ALA A 55 -3.45 -18.05 -9.41
CA ALA A 55 -2.00 -17.96 -9.36
C ALA A 55 -1.49 -16.73 -10.12
N GLU A 56 -2.12 -16.40 -11.23
CA GLU A 56 -1.75 -15.23 -12.01
C GLU A 56 -2.04 -13.92 -11.27
N ALA A 57 -3.17 -13.83 -10.55
CA ALA A 57 -3.48 -12.65 -9.75
C ALA A 57 -2.43 -12.43 -8.67
N VAL A 58 -2.00 -13.50 -7.99
CA VAL A 58 -0.94 -13.43 -6.97
C VAL A 58 0.39 -13.00 -7.60
N ARG A 59 0.73 -13.56 -8.75
CA ARG A 59 1.95 -13.18 -9.47
C ARG A 59 1.95 -11.70 -9.82
N GLN A 60 0.82 -11.18 -10.30
CA GLN A 60 0.70 -9.77 -10.66
C GLN A 60 0.78 -8.87 -9.41
N LEU A 61 0.26 -9.32 -8.29
CA LEU A 61 0.36 -8.57 -7.03
C LEU A 61 1.82 -8.41 -6.61
N TYR A 62 2.60 -9.49 -6.66
CA TYR A 62 4.02 -9.43 -6.29
C TYR A 62 4.83 -8.62 -7.29
N LEU A 63 4.48 -8.67 -8.56
CA LEU A 63 5.10 -7.82 -9.59
C LEU A 63 4.85 -6.34 -9.27
N ARG A 64 3.65 -5.99 -8.91
CA ARG A 64 3.29 -4.63 -8.51
C ARG A 64 4.15 -4.15 -7.33
N TYR A 65 4.34 -5.01 -6.33
CA TYR A 65 5.18 -4.66 -5.17
C TYR A 65 6.63 -4.44 -5.59
N LYS A 66 7.15 -5.30 -6.43
CA LYS A 66 8.53 -5.17 -6.92
C LYS A 66 8.72 -3.89 -7.72
N LEU A 67 7.80 -3.60 -8.63
CA LEU A 67 7.87 -2.38 -9.44
C LEU A 67 7.79 -1.12 -8.58
N THR A 68 6.94 -1.14 -7.56
CA THR A 68 6.84 -0.02 -6.61
C THR A 68 8.17 0.19 -5.88
N ALA A 69 8.78 -0.89 -5.40
CA ALA A 69 10.06 -0.80 -4.71
C ALA A 69 11.17 -0.31 -5.65
N ASP A 70 11.20 -0.82 -6.89
CA ASP A 70 12.18 -0.39 -7.88
C ASP A 70 12.04 1.10 -8.18
N ALA A 71 10.82 1.58 -8.37
CA ALA A 71 10.56 2.99 -8.62
C ALA A 71 10.96 3.85 -7.41
N ALA A 72 10.64 3.41 -6.20
CA ALA A 72 10.99 4.13 -4.99
C ALA A 72 12.50 4.29 -4.86
N ARG A 73 13.26 3.22 -5.11
CA ARG A 73 14.71 3.27 -5.06
C ARG A 73 15.27 4.25 -6.09
N SER A 74 14.73 4.21 -7.30
CA SER A 74 15.20 5.10 -8.37
C SER A 74 14.96 6.56 -8.03
N TYR A 75 13.79 6.90 -7.52
CA TYR A 75 13.52 8.27 -7.10
C TYR A 75 14.40 8.68 -5.94
N PHE A 76 14.54 7.82 -4.95
CA PHE A 76 15.38 8.12 -3.79
C PHE A 76 16.83 8.36 -4.20
N ASP A 77 17.37 7.50 -5.06
CA ASP A 77 18.75 7.62 -5.52
C ASP A 77 18.99 8.91 -6.33
N ASN A 78 17.93 9.52 -6.81
CA ASN A 78 17.99 10.78 -7.55
C ASN A 78 17.54 11.98 -6.73
N GLY A 79 17.56 11.86 -5.41
CA GLY A 79 17.42 13.02 -4.51
C GLY A 79 16.01 13.27 -3.99
N PHE A 80 15.07 12.38 -4.25
CA PHE A 80 13.68 12.54 -3.78
C PHE A 80 13.41 11.71 -2.55
N SER A 81 12.65 12.26 -1.62
CA SER A 81 11.93 11.44 -0.66
C SER A 81 10.76 10.78 -1.38
N VAL A 82 10.29 9.67 -0.86
CA VAL A 82 9.22 8.91 -1.49
C VAL A 82 8.17 8.56 -0.45
N VAL A 83 6.92 8.80 -0.79
CA VAL A 83 5.79 8.31 0.00
C VAL A 83 5.14 7.19 -0.81
N ILE A 84 5.21 5.98 -0.29
CA ILE A 84 4.59 4.81 -0.92
C ILE A 84 3.27 4.56 -0.23
N GLN A 85 2.23 4.37 -1.01
CA GLN A 85 0.90 4.06 -0.53
C GLN A 85 0.39 2.78 -1.20
N ASP A 86 0.04 1.78 -0.42
CA ASP A 86 -0.60 0.56 -0.92
C ASP A 86 -1.18 -0.23 0.25
N ASN A 87 -1.81 -1.34 -0.07
CA ASN A 87 -2.35 -2.26 0.91
C ASN A 87 -1.33 -3.39 1.12
N TYR A 88 -0.63 -3.35 2.23
CA TYR A 88 0.32 -4.38 2.60
C TYR A 88 -0.13 -5.03 3.90
N TYR A 89 -0.45 -6.31 3.86
CA TYR A 89 -0.93 -7.06 5.01
C TYR A 89 0.07 -8.15 5.37
N GLY A 90 0.47 -8.20 6.63
CA GLY A 90 1.31 -9.29 7.12
C GLY A 90 2.61 -9.46 6.34
N ASP A 91 2.74 -10.60 5.68
CA ASP A 91 3.97 -10.94 4.97
C ASP A 91 4.27 -10.01 3.80
N GLU A 92 3.27 -9.43 3.16
CA GLU A 92 3.48 -8.47 2.09
C GLU A 92 4.20 -7.22 2.60
N LEU A 93 3.86 -6.77 3.81
CA LEU A 93 4.55 -5.63 4.41
C LEU A 93 6.02 -5.97 4.67
N ASN A 94 6.29 -7.15 5.20
CA ASN A 94 7.65 -7.62 5.41
C ASN A 94 8.42 -7.71 4.11
N ARG A 95 7.79 -8.17 3.05
CA ARG A 95 8.39 -8.24 1.72
C ARG A 95 8.81 -6.87 1.22
N MET A 96 7.95 -5.87 1.37
CA MET A 96 8.27 -4.49 0.96
C MET A 96 9.40 -3.91 1.80
N ILE A 97 9.39 -4.15 3.10
CA ILE A 97 10.49 -3.71 3.98
C ILE A 97 11.80 -4.35 3.54
N ASN A 98 11.79 -5.63 3.19
CA ASN A 98 12.99 -6.32 2.70
C ASN A 98 13.49 -5.78 1.37
N TYR A 99 12.59 -5.46 0.44
CA TYR A 99 12.98 -4.84 -0.83
C TYR A 99 13.71 -3.51 -0.62
N LEU A 100 13.39 -2.82 0.46
CA LEU A 100 13.91 -1.48 0.74
C LEU A 100 14.90 -1.47 1.92
N HIS A 101 15.46 -2.62 2.29
CA HIS A 101 16.22 -2.77 3.54
C HIS A 101 17.47 -1.88 3.64
N LYS A 102 18.01 -1.43 2.52
CA LYS A 102 19.20 -0.55 2.53
C LYS A 102 18.85 0.94 2.57
N TYR A 103 17.58 1.27 2.67
CA TYR A 103 17.08 2.64 2.61
C TYR A 103 16.49 3.06 3.94
N PRO A 104 16.48 4.36 4.25
CA PRO A 104 15.85 4.84 5.48
C PRO A 104 14.32 4.83 5.32
N VAL A 105 13.70 3.74 5.74
CA VAL A 105 12.26 3.53 5.61
C VAL A 105 11.56 3.79 6.93
N GLU A 106 10.48 4.58 6.88
CA GLU A 106 9.55 4.70 8.00
C GLU A 106 8.22 4.06 7.59
N VAL A 107 7.75 3.12 8.40
CA VAL A 107 6.47 2.45 8.16
C VAL A 107 5.40 3.16 8.95
N VAL A 108 4.32 3.54 8.27
CA VAL A 108 3.16 4.17 8.90
C VAL A 108 1.96 3.27 8.65
N VAL A 109 1.39 2.74 9.73
CA VAL A 109 0.24 1.86 9.64
C VAL A 109 -0.99 2.64 10.12
N LEU A 110 -1.94 2.86 9.21
CA LEU A 110 -3.20 3.52 9.54
C LEU A 110 -4.21 2.45 9.93
N CYS A 111 -4.59 2.46 11.19
CA CYS A 111 -5.38 1.38 11.76
C CYS A 111 -6.54 1.95 12.61
N PRO A 112 -7.53 2.64 11.99
CA PRO A 112 -8.69 3.12 12.72
C PRO A 112 -9.53 1.94 13.18
N ASP A 113 -10.49 2.18 14.10
CA ASP A 113 -11.35 1.11 14.56
C ASP A 113 -12.27 0.59 13.45
N VAL A 114 -12.77 -0.63 13.66
CA VAL A 114 -13.58 -1.32 12.66
C VAL A 114 -14.86 -0.55 12.31
N GLU A 115 -15.50 0.08 13.30
CA GLU A 115 -16.73 0.83 13.05
C GLU A 115 -16.48 2.03 12.15
N THR A 116 -15.40 2.75 12.35
CA THR A 116 -15.02 3.87 11.50
C THR A 116 -14.77 3.42 10.06
N ILE A 117 -14.09 2.29 9.89
CA ILE A 117 -13.83 1.72 8.57
C ILE A 117 -15.13 1.35 7.88
N LYS A 118 -16.04 0.67 8.59
CA LYS A 118 -17.34 0.28 8.05
C LYS A 118 -18.16 1.48 7.62
N GLU A 119 -18.17 2.52 8.43
CA GLU A 119 -18.91 3.73 8.14
C GLU A 119 -18.40 4.41 6.87
N ARG A 120 -17.08 4.54 6.73
CA ARG A 120 -16.47 5.10 5.52
C ARG A 120 -16.79 4.25 4.29
N GLU A 121 -16.78 2.92 4.46
CA GLU A 121 -17.07 1.99 3.37
C GLU A 121 -18.50 2.15 2.85
N ARG A 122 -19.46 2.51 3.68
CA ARG A 122 -20.85 2.74 3.25
C ARG A 122 -21.00 3.91 2.30
N TYR A 123 -20.17 4.92 2.43
CA TYR A 123 -20.23 6.13 1.61
C TYR A 123 -19.44 6.00 0.30
N ARG A 124 -18.75 4.88 0.11
CA ARG A 124 -17.95 4.66 -1.09
C ARG A 124 -18.63 3.64 -1.98
N GLU A 125 -18.46 3.82 -3.28
CA GLU A 125 -18.84 2.76 -4.21
C GLU A 125 -18.03 1.51 -3.88
N LYS A 126 -18.66 0.37 -3.93
CA LYS A 126 -17.99 -0.88 -3.60
C LYS A 126 -16.85 -1.16 -4.56
N THR A 127 -15.67 -1.27 -4.05
CA THR A 127 -14.49 -1.49 -4.87
C THR A 127 -13.47 -2.33 -4.11
N GLY A 128 -12.87 -3.29 -4.77
CA GLY A 128 -11.64 -3.90 -4.33
C GLY A 128 -11.73 -4.91 -3.19
N TYR A 129 -12.86 -5.13 -2.56
CA TYR A 129 -13.00 -6.06 -1.44
C TYR A 129 -13.80 -7.31 -1.80
N SER A 130 -13.70 -7.74 -3.02
CA SER A 130 -14.39 -8.91 -3.48
C SER A 130 -14.04 -10.13 -2.62
N GLY A 131 -15.02 -10.71 -1.94
CA GLY A 131 -14.83 -11.92 -1.15
C GLY A 131 -14.24 -11.70 0.24
N PHE A 132 -13.97 -10.45 0.67
CA PHE A 132 -13.48 -10.15 2.00
C PHE A 132 -14.49 -9.33 2.78
N THR A 133 -14.50 -9.47 4.11
CA THR A 133 -15.21 -8.58 5.00
C THR A 133 -14.22 -7.62 5.64
N VAL A 134 -14.73 -6.46 6.11
CA VAL A 134 -13.88 -5.49 6.80
C VAL A 134 -13.28 -6.10 8.05
N GLU A 135 -14.09 -6.86 8.83
CA GLU A 135 -13.62 -7.50 10.05
C GLU A 135 -12.52 -8.51 9.79
N THR A 136 -12.67 -9.32 8.74
CA THR A 136 -11.69 -10.34 8.39
C THR A 136 -10.34 -9.68 8.04
N LEU A 137 -10.37 -8.62 7.24
CA LEU A 137 -9.16 -7.89 6.87
C LEU A 137 -8.52 -7.23 8.07
N TYR A 138 -9.32 -6.62 8.93
CA TYR A 138 -8.83 -5.96 10.14
C TYR A 138 -8.13 -6.97 11.06
N ASP A 139 -8.76 -8.11 11.32
CA ASP A 139 -8.19 -9.14 12.17
C ASP A 139 -6.89 -9.68 11.59
N THR A 140 -6.85 -9.98 10.30
CA THR A 140 -5.64 -10.44 9.62
C THR A 140 -4.53 -9.41 9.75
N PHE A 141 -4.85 -8.15 9.50
CA PHE A 141 -3.89 -7.05 9.59
C PHE A 141 -3.28 -6.94 10.99
N MET A 142 -4.12 -6.97 12.03
CA MET A 142 -3.65 -6.84 13.40
C MET A 142 -2.84 -8.04 13.87
N GLN A 143 -3.13 -9.23 13.37
CA GLN A 143 -2.43 -10.45 13.78
C GLN A 143 -1.08 -10.62 13.12
N THR A 144 -0.93 -10.15 11.87
CA THR A 144 0.24 -10.47 11.05
C THR A 144 1.15 -9.28 10.77
N THR A 145 0.66 -8.05 10.96
CA THR A 145 1.47 -6.85 10.68
C THR A 145 2.56 -6.69 11.75
N PRO A 146 3.80 -6.42 11.35
CA PRO A 146 4.87 -6.19 12.33
C PRO A 146 4.62 -4.93 13.16
N ALA A 147 5.09 -4.99 14.39
CA ALA A 147 4.93 -3.89 15.34
C ALA A 147 5.75 -2.66 14.93
#